data_118cc395208e40e5057a577a37ee8648
#
_entry.id   118cc395208e40e5057a577a37ee8648
#
_cell.length_a   1.000
_cell.length_b   1.000
_cell.length_c   1.000
_cell.angle_alpha   90.00
_cell.angle_beta   90.00
_cell.angle_gamma   90.00
#
_symmetry.space_group_name_H-M   'P 1'
#
loop_
_entity.id
_entity.type
_entity.pdbx_description
1 polymer ?
#
loop_
_entity_poly.entity_id
_entity_poly.type
_entity_poly.pdbx_seq_one_letter_code
_entity_poly.pdbx_strand_id
1 'polypeptide(L)'
;MNIFYLHKSPEICARQHVDKHVVKMIVEYAQLLSTAHRMIDGDQVEGKSKTGRKVKRWILPNPNKDAIIYKAVHYYHPSAVWCRETKEQYLWLYGLFKALGHEYTYR
;
A
#
# COMPACT_ATOMS: atom_id res chain seq x y z
N MET A 1 0.96 10.23 1.77
CA MET A 1 0.66 8.86 2.23
C MET A 1 1.26 8.62 3.59
N ASN A 2 0.42 8.42 4.58
CA ASN A 2 0.87 8.19 5.95
C ASN A 2 0.29 6.89 6.47
N ILE A 3 0.95 6.31 7.48
CA ILE A 3 0.44 5.17 8.22
C ILE A 3 0.09 5.67 9.61
N PHE A 4 -1.18 5.49 10.00
CA PHE A 4 -1.62 5.82 11.36
C PHE A 4 -1.35 4.64 12.28
N TYR A 5 -0.18 4.64 12.91
CA TYR A 5 0.22 3.60 13.86
C TYR A 5 -0.31 3.96 15.25
N LEU A 6 -1.58 3.64 15.50
CA LEU A 6 -2.28 4.03 16.73
C LEU A 6 -2.16 2.97 17.82
N HIS A 7 -1.82 1.74 17.48
CA HIS A 7 -1.69 0.62 18.41
C HIS A 7 -0.81 -0.47 17.80
N LYS A 8 -0.16 -1.27 18.64
CA LYS A 8 0.67 -2.41 18.21
C LYS A 8 -0.15 -3.47 17.48
N SER A 9 -1.38 -3.71 17.93
CA SER A 9 -2.30 -4.65 17.27
C SER A 9 -2.94 -4.00 16.05
N PRO A 10 -2.81 -4.59 14.85
CA PRO A 10 -3.45 -4.04 13.65
C PRO A 10 -4.98 -3.93 13.81
N GLU A 11 -5.61 -4.90 14.45
CA GLU A 11 -7.06 -4.93 14.65
C GLU A 11 -7.52 -3.79 15.55
N ILE A 12 -6.82 -3.54 16.65
CA ILE A 12 -7.12 -2.44 17.57
C ILE A 12 -6.82 -1.11 16.89
N CYS A 13 -5.70 -1.04 16.17
CA CYS A 13 -5.33 0.15 15.39
C CYS A 13 -6.43 0.53 14.40
N ALA A 14 -6.99 -0.46 13.68
CA ALA A 14 -8.08 -0.22 12.74
C ALA A 14 -9.32 0.36 13.44
N ARG A 15 -9.68 -0.18 14.60
CA ARG A 15 -10.82 0.30 15.39
C ARG A 15 -10.65 1.75 15.88
N GLN A 16 -9.41 2.19 16.05
CA GLN A 16 -9.09 3.55 16.51
C GLN A 16 -9.08 4.58 15.38
N HIS A 17 -9.17 4.16 14.13
CA HIS A 17 -9.29 5.09 13.01
C HIS A 17 -10.65 5.80 13.05
N VAL A 18 -10.64 7.13 12.86
CA VAL A 18 -11.89 7.89 12.71
C VAL A 18 -12.57 7.53 11.38
N ASP A 19 -13.89 7.74 11.29
CA ASP A 19 -14.69 7.24 10.16
C ASP A 19 -14.15 7.68 8.79
N LYS A 20 -13.79 8.94 8.61
CA LYS A 20 -13.24 9.43 7.34
C LYS A 20 -11.91 8.79 7.00
N HIS A 21 -11.10 8.40 7.99
CA HIS A 21 -9.83 7.73 7.77
C HIS A 21 -10.02 6.25 7.43
N VAL A 22 -11.06 5.60 7.93
CA VAL A 22 -11.37 4.22 7.54
C VAL A 22 -11.58 4.13 6.03
N VAL A 23 -12.38 5.01 5.47
CA VAL A 23 -12.66 5.03 4.02
C VAL A 23 -11.41 5.37 3.22
N LYS A 24 -10.74 6.47 3.58
CA LYS A 24 -9.61 7.01 2.83
C LYS A 24 -8.39 6.10 2.89
N MET A 25 -8.06 5.59 4.08
CA MET A 25 -6.81 4.86 4.29
C MET A 25 -6.82 3.44 3.77
N ILE A 26 -8.00 2.85 3.48
CA ILE A 26 -8.07 1.56 2.79
C ILE A 26 -7.34 1.66 1.45
N VAL A 27 -7.62 2.69 0.66
CA VAL A 27 -6.98 2.89 -0.66
C VAL A 27 -5.50 3.20 -0.49
N GLU A 28 -5.14 4.10 0.43
CA GLU A 28 -3.74 4.49 0.63
C GLU A 28 -2.88 3.33 1.13
N TYR A 29 -3.39 2.51 2.05
CA TYR A 29 -2.67 1.33 2.52
C TYR A 29 -2.53 0.28 1.42
N ALA A 30 -3.56 0.10 0.58
CA ALA A 30 -3.48 -0.77 -0.59
C ALA A 30 -2.40 -0.29 -1.56
N GLN A 31 -2.29 1.01 -1.78
CA GLN A 31 -1.24 1.59 -2.63
C GLN A 31 0.16 1.36 -2.05
N LEU A 32 0.34 1.52 -0.73
CA LEU A 32 1.61 1.25 -0.05
C LEU A 32 2.02 -0.22 -0.18
N LEU A 33 1.08 -1.13 0.04
CA LEU A 33 1.33 -2.58 -0.09
C LEU A 33 1.65 -2.96 -1.53
N SER A 34 0.92 -2.41 -2.50
CA SER A 34 1.17 -2.64 -3.92
C SER A 34 2.55 -2.12 -4.35
N THR A 35 2.93 -0.93 -3.88
CA THR A 35 4.25 -0.37 -4.13
C THR A 35 5.36 -1.25 -3.56
N ALA A 36 5.17 -1.80 -2.35
CA ALA A 36 6.13 -2.71 -1.74
C ALA A 36 6.34 -3.95 -2.61
N HIS A 37 5.26 -4.58 -3.11
CA HIS A 37 5.37 -5.73 -4.01
C HIS A 37 6.12 -5.38 -5.29
N ARG A 38 5.79 -4.25 -5.93
CA ARG A 38 6.44 -3.86 -7.18
C ARG A 38 7.92 -3.54 -6.99
N MET A 39 8.28 -2.90 -5.89
CA MET A 39 9.68 -2.55 -5.61
C MET A 39 10.54 -3.78 -5.26
N ILE A 40 9.94 -4.80 -4.64
CA ILE A 40 10.66 -6.01 -4.23
C ILE A 40 10.67 -7.05 -5.35
N ASP A 41 9.51 -7.30 -5.99
CA ASP A 41 9.32 -8.41 -6.93
C ASP A 41 9.27 -7.98 -8.40
N GLY A 42 9.14 -6.67 -8.67
CA GLY A 42 8.96 -6.17 -10.02
C GLY A 42 10.26 -5.78 -10.71
N ASP A 43 10.21 -5.74 -12.04
CA ASP A 43 11.30 -5.26 -12.88
C ASP A 43 11.07 -3.80 -13.25
N GLN A 44 12.10 -2.96 -13.06
CA GLN A 44 12.02 -1.55 -13.40
C GLN A 44 12.02 -1.34 -14.91
N VAL A 45 11.04 -0.60 -15.41
CA VAL A 45 10.93 -0.22 -16.82
C VAL A 45 10.61 1.26 -16.93
N GLU A 46 10.90 1.86 -18.10
CA GLU A 46 10.44 3.21 -18.41
C GLU A 46 9.01 3.17 -18.94
N GLY A 47 8.18 4.09 -18.44
CA GLY A 47 6.81 4.27 -18.92
C GLY A 47 6.51 5.74 -19.12
N LYS A 48 5.29 6.04 -19.56
CA LYS A 48 4.81 7.42 -19.70
C LYS A 48 3.61 7.66 -18.80
N SER A 49 3.60 8.82 -18.16
CA SER A 49 2.42 9.26 -17.42
C SER A 49 1.30 9.69 -18.38
N LYS A 50 0.13 10.00 -17.83
CA LYS A 50 -1.02 10.52 -18.63
C LYS A 50 -0.66 11.78 -19.41
N THR A 51 0.32 12.56 -18.92
CA THR A 51 0.79 13.79 -19.56
C THR A 51 1.93 13.56 -20.54
N GLY A 52 2.31 12.31 -20.81
CA GLY A 52 3.43 11.96 -21.70
C GLY A 52 4.80 12.06 -21.06
N ARG A 53 4.88 12.33 -19.77
CA ARG A 53 6.13 12.45 -19.03
C ARG A 53 6.75 11.09 -18.76
N LYS A 54 8.07 10.95 -18.94
CA LYS A 54 8.78 9.72 -18.61
C LYS A 54 8.72 9.48 -17.10
N VAL A 55 8.32 8.26 -16.71
CA VAL A 55 8.26 7.83 -15.32
C VAL A 55 8.83 6.43 -15.19
N LYS A 56 9.35 6.11 -14.01
CA LYS A 56 9.81 4.76 -13.70
C LYS A 56 8.61 3.92 -13.30
N ARG A 57 8.53 2.70 -13.84
CA ARG A 57 7.50 1.72 -13.51
C ARG A 57 8.14 0.41 -13.09
N TRP A 58 7.46 -0.35 -12.26
CA TRP A 58 7.87 -1.69 -11.87
C TRP A 58 6.77 -2.66 -12.28
N ILE A 59 7.11 -3.58 -13.18
CA ILE A 59 6.19 -4.57 -13.75
C ILE A 59 6.44 -5.90 -13.08
N LEU A 60 5.36 -6.56 -12.60
CA LEU A 60 5.47 -7.88 -12.01
C LEU A 60 5.60 -8.96 -13.09
N PRO A 61 6.37 -10.04 -12.82
CA PRO A 61 6.53 -11.14 -13.77
C PRO A 61 5.22 -11.84 -14.13
N ASN A 62 4.26 -11.89 -13.17
CA ASN A 62 2.95 -12.49 -13.42
C ASN A 62 2.00 -11.43 -13.98
N PRO A 63 1.55 -11.54 -15.26
CA PRO A 63 0.68 -10.53 -15.86
C PRO A 63 -0.66 -10.34 -15.13
N ASN A 64 -1.20 -11.40 -14.54
CA ASN A 64 -2.46 -11.31 -13.79
C ASN A 64 -2.29 -10.46 -12.52
N LYS A 65 -1.20 -10.68 -11.77
CA LYS A 65 -0.89 -9.87 -10.59
C LYS A 65 -0.57 -8.43 -10.97
N ASP A 66 0.17 -8.23 -12.05
CA ASP A 66 0.53 -6.90 -12.53
C ASP A 66 -0.71 -6.07 -12.90
N ALA A 67 -1.75 -6.71 -13.45
CA ALA A 67 -2.99 -6.05 -13.82
C ALA A 67 -3.87 -5.69 -12.62
N ILE A 68 -3.77 -6.43 -11.50
CA ILE A 68 -4.67 -6.29 -10.34
C ILE A 68 -4.19 -5.22 -9.37
N ILE A 69 -2.90 -5.16 -9.06
CA ILE A 69 -2.40 -4.25 -8.03
C ILE A 69 -2.08 -2.87 -8.59
N TYR A 70 -2.12 -1.86 -7.71
CA TYR A 70 -1.81 -0.49 -8.09
C TYR A 70 -0.37 -0.37 -8.60
N LYS A 71 -0.13 0.63 -9.45
CA LYS A 71 1.22 1.00 -9.88
C LYS A 71 2.02 1.55 -8.72
N ALA A 72 3.36 1.38 -8.78
CA ALA A 72 4.23 1.95 -7.75
C ALA A 72 4.13 3.47 -7.76
N VAL A 73 3.81 4.05 -6.60
CA VAL A 73 3.68 5.50 -6.42
C VAL A 73 4.37 5.90 -5.11
N HIS A 74 4.91 7.10 -5.08
CA HIS A 74 5.59 7.63 -3.89
C HIS A 74 6.56 6.63 -3.24
N TYR A 75 7.30 5.88 -4.07
CA TYR A 75 8.07 4.71 -3.63
C TYR A 75 9.25 5.07 -2.71
N TYR A 76 9.70 6.33 -2.68
CA TYR A 76 10.71 6.81 -1.75
C TYR A 76 10.12 7.56 -0.55
N HIS A 77 8.81 7.69 -0.45
CA HIS A 77 8.17 8.27 0.74
C HIS A 77 8.50 7.41 1.97
N PRO A 78 8.76 8.02 3.14
CA PRO A 78 9.13 7.26 4.35
C PRO A 78 8.18 6.12 4.70
N SER A 79 6.88 6.32 4.55
CA SER A 79 5.89 5.27 4.82
C SER A 79 6.00 4.10 3.84
N ALA A 80 6.27 4.37 2.55
CA ALA A 80 6.45 3.33 1.56
C ALA A 80 7.74 2.54 1.81
N VAL A 81 8.82 3.22 2.15
CA VAL A 81 10.09 2.57 2.52
C VAL A 81 9.90 1.72 3.77
N TRP A 82 9.26 2.25 4.81
CA TRP A 82 8.97 1.52 6.05
C TRP A 82 8.21 0.22 5.79
N CYS A 83 7.19 0.28 4.94
CA CYS A 83 6.35 -0.87 4.61
C CYS A 83 7.16 -2.05 4.02
N ARG A 84 8.22 -1.77 3.26
CA ARG A 84 9.02 -2.81 2.61
C ARG A 84 10.37 -3.10 3.27
N GLU A 85 10.69 -2.45 4.39
CA GLU A 85 11.97 -2.66 5.08
C GLU A 85 12.11 -4.06 5.64
N THR A 86 11.05 -4.58 6.28
CA THR A 86 11.04 -5.92 6.85
C THR A 86 9.72 -6.63 6.55
N LYS A 87 9.76 -7.97 6.61
CA LYS A 87 8.56 -8.80 6.45
C LYS A 87 7.53 -8.50 7.54
N GLU A 88 7.98 -8.27 8.77
CA GLU A 88 7.10 -7.98 9.90
C GLU A 88 6.36 -6.66 9.70
N GLN A 89 7.04 -5.63 9.20
CA GLN A 89 6.42 -4.33 8.92
C GLN A 89 5.39 -4.45 7.81
N TYR A 90 5.71 -5.18 6.74
CA TYR A 90 4.75 -5.45 5.66
C TYR A 90 3.52 -6.20 6.18
N LEU A 91 3.73 -7.27 6.94
CA LEU A 91 2.63 -8.08 7.48
C LEU A 91 1.77 -7.29 8.47
N TRP A 92 2.38 -6.41 9.25
CA TRP A 92 1.61 -5.52 10.15
C TRP A 92 0.68 -4.62 9.35
N LEU A 93 1.19 -3.96 8.30
CA LEU A 93 0.37 -3.09 7.46
C LEU A 93 -0.71 -3.87 6.70
N TYR A 94 -0.38 -5.06 6.23
CA TYR A 94 -1.36 -5.95 5.58
C TYR A 94 -2.49 -6.31 6.55
N GLY A 95 -2.15 -6.64 7.80
CA GLY A 95 -3.11 -6.90 8.86
C GLY A 95 -4.01 -5.69 9.14
N LEU A 96 -3.43 -4.50 9.19
CA LEU A 96 -4.18 -3.26 9.36
C LEU A 96 -5.12 -3.03 8.17
N PHE A 97 -4.66 -3.24 6.95
CA PHE A 97 -5.48 -3.10 5.74
C PHE A 97 -6.70 -4.02 5.79
N LYS A 98 -6.50 -5.29 6.12
CA LYS A 98 -7.60 -6.26 6.26
C LYS A 98 -8.59 -5.86 7.37
N ALA A 99 -8.07 -5.52 8.54
CA ALA A 99 -8.89 -5.11 9.68
C ALA A 99 -9.68 -3.84 9.37
N LEU A 100 -9.09 -2.92 8.62
CA LEU A 100 -9.76 -1.69 8.19
C LEU A 100 -10.91 -1.97 7.23
N GLY A 101 -10.76 -2.97 6.34
CA GLY A 101 -11.84 -3.45 5.49
C GLY A 101 -13.01 -3.98 6.30
N HIS A 102 -12.74 -4.74 7.37
CA HIS A 102 -13.78 -5.21 8.30
C HIS A 102 -14.47 -4.05 9.03
N GLU A 103 -13.70 -3.03 9.46
CA GLU A 103 -14.26 -1.84 10.10
C GLU A 103 -15.16 -1.06 9.16
N TYR A 104 -14.79 -0.96 7.88
CA TYR A 104 -15.62 -0.31 6.86
C TYR A 104 -16.98 -1.00 6.73
N THR A 105 -16.98 -2.33 6.69
CA THR A 105 -18.22 -3.11 6.59
C THR A 105 -19.06 -3.00 7.87
N TYR A 106 -18.42 -2.99 9.05
CA TYR A 106 -19.09 -2.89 10.34
C TYR A 106 -19.77 -1.54 10.55
N ARG A 107 -19.12 -0.47 10.14
CA ARG A 107 -19.63 0.90 10.27
C ARG A 107 -20.56 1.25 9.11
#